data_cd46630d304f5cdad390c3c357c3f20e
#
_entry.id   cd46630d304f5cdad390c3c357c3f20e
#
_cell.length_a   1.000
_cell.length_b   1.000
_cell.length_c   1.000
_cell.angle_alpha   90.00
_cell.angle_beta   90.00
_cell.angle_gamma   90.00
#
_symmetry.space_group_name_H-M   'P 1'
#
loop_
_entity.id
_entity.type
_entity.pdbx_description
1 polymer ?
#
loop_
_entity_poly.entity_id
_entity_poly.type
_entity_poly.pdbx_seq_one_letter_code
_entity_poly.pdbx_strand_id
1 'polypeptide(L)'
;MHSGKLYRFNEEQFVTTVNYRLLGDTSVKVSGELIPDGYGQISDGGDYIVELEDSHKIKCNLRKNVNLPAIGLPPRFVYRFVGS
;
A
#
# COMPACT_ATOMS: atom_id res chain seq x y z
N MET A 1 3.39 5.11 11.85
CA MET A 1 2.70 4.42 10.76
C MET A 1 1.51 3.67 11.28
N HIS A 2 0.49 3.53 10.46
CA HIS A 2 -0.73 2.81 10.79
C HIS A 2 -0.71 1.43 10.15
N SER A 3 -1.39 0.48 10.75
CA SER A 3 -1.54 -0.87 10.20
C SER A 3 -2.81 -0.98 9.36
N GLY A 4 -2.70 -1.64 8.23
CA GLY A 4 -3.83 -1.87 7.35
C GLY A 4 -3.74 -3.23 6.67
N LYS A 5 -4.69 -3.49 5.78
CA LYS A 5 -4.75 -4.73 5.01
C LYS A 5 -4.83 -4.41 3.53
N LEU A 6 -4.19 -5.25 2.72
CA LEU A 6 -4.16 -5.11 1.28
C LEU A 6 -4.93 -6.26 0.64
N TYR A 7 -5.82 -5.92 -0.30
CA TYR A 7 -6.62 -6.89 -1.05
C TYR A 7 -6.46 -6.66 -2.55
N ARG A 8 -6.61 -7.72 -3.33
CA ARG A 8 -6.70 -7.61 -4.79
C ARG A 8 -8.02 -6.98 -5.17
N PHE A 9 -7.97 -6.05 -6.14
CA PHE A 9 -9.14 -5.30 -6.57
C PHE A 9 -10.27 -6.18 -7.11
N ASN A 10 -9.93 -7.13 -7.98
CA ASN A 10 -10.93 -7.89 -8.72
C ASN A 10 -11.65 -8.95 -7.88
N GLU A 11 -10.98 -9.52 -6.89
CA GLU A 11 -11.49 -10.66 -6.16
C GLU A 11 -11.64 -10.39 -4.67
N GLU A 12 -11.31 -9.20 -4.24
CA GLU A 12 -11.19 -8.83 -2.82
C GLU A 12 -10.40 -9.86 -2.01
N GLN A 13 -9.43 -10.50 -2.67
CA GLN A 13 -8.60 -11.51 -2.05
C GLN A 13 -7.51 -10.87 -1.20
N PHE A 14 -7.42 -11.30 0.05
CA PHE A 14 -6.40 -10.80 0.97
C PHE A 14 -5.00 -11.12 0.44
N VAL A 15 -4.12 -10.11 0.40
CA VAL A 15 -2.74 -10.27 -0.02
C VAL A 15 -1.80 -10.30 1.18
N THR A 16 -1.79 -9.24 1.97
CA THR A 16 -0.91 -9.13 3.14
C THR A 16 -1.35 -7.96 4.01
N THR A 17 -0.85 -7.95 5.23
CA THR A 17 -0.94 -6.74 6.06
C THR A 17 0.11 -5.74 5.61
N VAL A 18 -0.16 -4.47 5.85
CA VAL A 18 0.73 -3.38 5.45
C VAL A 18 0.85 -2.36 6.56
N ASN A 19 1.95 -1.63 6.57
CA ASN A 19 2.07 -0.41 7.34
C ASN A 19 1.95 0.75 6.36
N TYR A 20 1.10 1.72 6.66
CA TYR A 20 0.83 2.82 5.74
C TYR A 20 0.92 4.17 6.41
N ARG A 21 1.10 5.18 5.59
CA ARG A 21 1.09 6.58 5.98
C ARG A 21 0.35 7.39 4.93
N LEU A 22 -0.63 8.17 5.35
CA LEU A 22 -1.36 9.04 4.45
C LEU A 22 -0.54 10.31 4.19
N LEU A 23 -0.40 10.69 2.93
CA LEU A 23 0.30 11.88 2.50
C LEU A 23 -0.66 12.98 2.06
N GLY A 24 -1.84 12.61 1.59
CA GLY A 24 -2.89 13.54 1.20
C GLY A 24 -4.24 12.90 1.38
N ASP A 25 -5.17 13.64 1.96
CA ASP A 25 -6.53 13.17 2.19
C ASP A 25 -7.48 14.32 1.93
N THR A 26 -8.06 14.31 0.73
CA THR A 26 -9.11 15.27 0.35
C THR A 26 -10.42 14.53 0.19
N SER A 27 -11.52 15.25 0.04
CA SER A 27 -12.83 14.64 -0.16
C SER A 27 -12.94 13.83 -1.45
N VAL A 28 -11.99 13.98 -2.37
CA VAL A 28 -12.03 13.36 -3.70
C VAL A 28 -10.93 12.35 -3.90
N LYS A 29 -9.81 12.49 -3.18
CA LYS A 29 -8.61 11.72 -3.47
C LYS A 29 -7.79 11.48 -2.21
N VAL A 30 -7.33 10.24 -2.04
CA VAL A 30 -6.44 9.85 -0.93
C VAL A 30 -5.14 9.34 -1.54
N SER A 31 -4.03 9.80 -1.00
CA SER A 31 -2.72 9.32 -1.41
C SER A 31 -1.87 8.99 -0.20
N GLY A 32 -0.93 8.09 -0.38
CA GLY A 32 -0.06 7.69 0.70
C GLY A 32 1.02 6.73 0.26
N GLU A 33 1.69 6.17 1.24
CA GLU A 33 2.73 5.17 1.07
C GLU A 33 2.41 3.96 1.96
N LEU A 34 2.75 2.78 1.48
CA LEU A 34 2.61 1.56 2.27
C LEU A 34 3.83 0.66 2.13
N ILE A 35 4.10 -0.08 3.19
CA ILE A 35 5.15 -1.09 3.24
C ILE A 35 4.50 -2.41 3.59
N PRO A 36 4.56 -3.42 2.70
CA PRO A 36 4.02 -4.74 3.01
C PRO A 36 4.81 -5.43 4.12
N ASP A 37 4.11 -6.14 5.00
CA ASP A 37 4.75 -6.91 6.07
C ASP A 37 5.30 -8.24 5.59
N GLY A 38 4.76 -8.76 4.50
CA GLY A 38 5.12 -10.09 3.99
C GLY A 38 5.61 -10.05 2.56
N TYR A 39 5.91 -11.25 2.05
CA TYR A 39 6.38 -11.43 0.67
C TYR A 39 5.22 -11.63 -0.31
N GLY A 40 4.09 -10.99 -0.06
CA GLY A 40 2.97 -11.04 -0.98
C GLY A 40 3.36 -10.51 -2.35
N GLN A 41 2.82 -11.13 -3.40
CA GLN A 41 3.09 -10.68 -4.76
C GLN A 41 2.25 -9.43 -5.05
N ILE A 42 2.93 -8.31 -5.10
CA ILE A 42 2.32 -7.03 -5.44
C ILE A 42 2.88 -6.60 -6.79
N SER A 43 1.98 -6.39 -7.75
CA SER A 43 2.37 -5.93 -9.08
C SER A 43 2.52 -4.42 -9.10
N ASP A 44 3.62 -3.94 -9.66
CA ASP A 44 3.84 -2.51 -9.88
C ASP A 44 2.81 -1.99 -10.90
N GLY A 45 2.09 -0.96 -10.51
CA GLY A 45 1.02 -0.40 -11.33
C GLY A 45 -0.31 -1.15 -11.26
N GLY A 46 -0.42 -2.17 -10.41
CA GLY A 46 -1.65 -2.93 -10.25
C GLY A 46 -2.71 -2.20 -9.41
N ASP A 47 -3.97 -2.63 -9.57
CA ASP A 47 -5.09 -2.10 -8.81
C ASP A 47 -5.34 -2.95 -7.58
N TYR A 48 -5.51 -2.29 -6.43
CA TYR A 48 -5.68 -2.93 -5.15
C TYR A 48 -6.68 -2.18 -4.29
N ILE A 49 -7.08 -2.81 -3.18
CA ILE A 49 -7.88 -2.19 -2.14
C ILE A 49 -7.05 -2.15 -0.86
N VAL A 50 -6.89 -0.97 -0.28
CA VAL A 50 -6.25 -0.80 1.02
C VAL A 50 -7.33 -0.58 2.06
N GLU A 51 -7.38 -1.43 3.07
CA GLU A 51 -8.26 -1.24 4.22
C GLU A 51 -7.48 -0.56 5.34
N LEU A 52 -7.94 0.61 5.73
CA LEU A 52 -7.33 1.42 6.77
C LEU A 52 -7.72 0.92 8.17
N GLU A 53 -7.09 1.47 9.20
CA GLU A 53 -7.37 1.10 10.60
C GLU A 53 -8.84 1.28 11.00
N ASP A 54 -9.51 2.28 10.43
CA ASP A 54 -10.92 2.57 10.68
C ASP A 54 -11.89 1.74 9.83
N SER A 55 -11.40 0.71 9.19
CA SER A 55 -12.14 -0.16 8.26
C SER A 55 -12.53 0.50 6.95
N HIS A 56 -12.04 1.68 6.68
CA HIS A 56 -12.25 2.37 5.40
C HIS A 56 -11.48 1.66 4.29
N LYS A 57 -12.14 1.32 3.21
CA LYS A 57 -11.52 0.67 2.05
C LYS A 57 -11.32 1.68 0.94
N ILE A 58 -10.10 1.74 0.42
CA ILE A 58 -9.72 2.66 -0.64
C ILE A 58 -9.29 1.84 -1.86
N LYS A 59 -9.99 2.03 -2.98
CA LYS A 59 -9.56 1.48 -4.27
C LYS A 59 -8.44 2.33 -4.80
N CYS A 60 -7.30 1.72 -5.08
CA CYS A 60 -6.09 2.47 -5.43
C CYS A 60 -5.23 1.73 -6.43
N ASN A 61 -4.33 2.48 -7.04
CA ASN A 61 -3.27 1.96 -7.88
C ASN A 61 -1.96 2.03 -7.09
N LEU A 62 -1.20 0.94 -7.08
CA LEU A 62 0.08 0.87 -6.38
C LEU A 62 1.23 1.07 -7.34
N ARG A 63 2.13 2.00 -7.00
CA ARG A 63 3.38 2.24 -7.72
C ARG A 63 4.54 1.88 -6.81
N LYS A 64 5.41 1.02 -7.31
CA LYS A 64 6.58 0.56 -6.57
C LYS A 64 7.66 1.63 -6.53
N ASN A 65 8.09 1.97 -5.32
CA ASN A 65 9.24 2.82 -5.08
C ASN A 65 10.28 1.99 -4.33
N VAL A 66 11.51 1.99 -4.82
CA VAL A 66 12.60 1.27 -4.15
C VAL A 66 13.36 2.27 -3.29
N ASN A 67 13.32 2.05 -1.98
CA ASN A 67 14.19 2.78 -1.07
C ASN A 67 15.52 2.04 -0.97
N LEU A 68 16.59 2.71 -1.36
CA LEU A 68 17.94 2.18 -1.18
C LEU A 68 18.26 2.18 0.32
N PRO A 69 18.59 1.03 0.90
CA PRO A 69 18.86 0.95 2.32
C PRO A 69 20.24 1.48 2.65
N ALA A 70 20.49 1.69 3.95
CA ALA A 70 21.84 1.87 4.45
C ALA A 70 22.66 0.61 4.17
N ILE A 71 23.98 0.75 4.10
CA ILE A 71 24.90 -0.35 3.80
C ILE A 71 24.65 -1.51 4.77
N GLY A 72 24.47 -2.70 4.21
CA GLY A 72 24.29 -3.93 4.98
C GLY A 72 22.85 -4.32 5.26
N LEU A 73 21.86 -3.51 4.84
CA LEU A 73 20.45 -3.83 5.02
C LEU A 73 19.83 -4.24 3.67
N PRO A 74 18.83 -5.16 3.70
CA PRO A 74 18.16 -5.54 2.47
C PRO A 74 17.31 -4.39 1.94
N PRO A 75 17.10 -4.29 0.62
CA PRO A 75 16.26 -3.25 0.04
C PRO A 75 14.81 -3.41 0.52
N ARG A 76 14.18 -2.28 0.84
CA ARG A 76 12.77 -2.24 1.21
C ARG A 76 11.97 -1.71 0.04
N PHE A 77 10.86 -2.36 -0.24
CA PHE A 77 9.93 -1.90 -1.25
C PHE A 77 8.84 -1.08 -0.59
N VAL A 78 8.76 0.19 -0.98
CA VAL A 78 7.70 1.09 -0.58
C VAL A 78 6.79 1.29 -1.78
N TYR A 79 5.50 1.19 -1.58
CA TYR A 79 4.52 1.40 -2.64
C TYR A 79 3.78 2.71 -2.38
N ARG A 80 3.66 3.53 -3.42
CA ARG A 80 2.79 4.70 -3.39
C ARG A 80 1.40 4.29 -3.86
N PHE A 81 0.40 4.74 -3.13
CA PHE A 81 -0.97 4.52 -3.55
C PHE A 81 -1.73 5.83 -3.71
N VAL A 82 -2.58 5.86 -4.72
CA VAL A 82 -3.49 6.97 -5.00
C VAL A 82 -4.85 6.36 -5.32
N GLY A 83 -5.88 6.82 -4.62
CA GLY A 83 -7.20 6.25 -4.79
C GLY A 83 -8.32 7.12 -4.26
N SER A 84 -9.49 6.57 -4.27
CA SER A 84 -10.70 7.27 -3.82
C SER A 84 -11.61 6.33 -3.00
#